data_f3033f27021ef2709efc43550da0f8ea
#
_entry.id   f3033f27021ef2709efc43550da0f8ea
#
_cell.length_a   1.000
_cell.length_b   1.000
_cell.length_c   1.000
_cell.angle_alpha   90.00
_cell.angle_beta   90.00
_cell.angle_gamma   90.00
#
_symmetry.space_group_name_H-M   'P 1'
#
loop_
_entity.id
_entity.type
_entity.pdbx_description
1 polymer ?
#
loop_
_entity_poly.entity_id
_entity_poly.type
_entity_poly.pdbx_seq_one_letter_code
_entity_poly.pdbx_strand_id
1 'polypeptide(L)'
;MKSIIKGIAAVAACAMTVTGLAACGSSSASGEKKLDFITGMVTGSVHLKTLQSITDAFEKENPGVKINLIPSSQDFTQDIKVRLAARNAPDLWNTHGWSRDRYADFLEPLQNRSWAGKMKDLTKEAFMEDDGTFYALPLDIQVTGVLYNKDVLDKVGVDPNSLNTWDEFNDACAKVKEAGLTCVVAGGKDTAIAGDLADLTASAWYDDAELKNLQSGKFDSSVYEKESGLIEGWKNNGYFNKDYTSATQDDIEKLMANGQAAFYFRSNLHSAQIETFNPDVNLGFMATPTESGDRYVTIGEDWAVGASKTGKNKDIALKYIDFLAEPENMTKLTKMTNNDSALDGIDVNLGKINDTYDYWVNEKQTRTVPFFDRIYLPDGMWDTLCKSTDGVITGQLDAKGAADQMSNSFTTMWAKKQS
;
A
#
# COMPACT_ATOMS: atom_id res chain seq x y z
N MET A 1 -50.94 -3.76 49.05
CA MET A 1 -51.54 -5.06 49.32
C MET A 1 -50.46 -6.10 49.06
N LYS A 2 -49.82 -6.56 50.13
CA LYS A 2 -49.93 -7.87 50.81
C LYS A 2 -49.78 -9.03 49.81
N SER A 3 -48.86 -10.02 49.91
CA SER A 3 -48.25 -10.70 51.07
C SER A 3 -47.12 -11.61 50.48
N ILE A 4 -45.90 -11.70 51.01
CA ILE A 4 -45.40 -12.65 52.01
C ILE A 4 -45.89 -14.09 51.78
N ILE A 5 -44.96 -15.05 51.57
CA ILE A 5 -44.85 -16.27 52.40
C ILE A 5 -43.48 -16.95 52.16
N LYS A 6 -42.90 -17.29 53.28
CA LYS A 6 -41.63 -17.99 53.60
C LYS A 6 -41.74 -19.51 53.43
N GLY A 7 -40.62 -20.16 53.45
CA GLY A 7 -40.51 -21.54 53.95
C GLY A 7 -39.41 -22.31 53.24
N ILE A 8 -38.35 -22.57 53.84
CA ILE A 8 -37.84 -23.52 54.81
C ILE A 8 -36.79 -24.47 54.18
N ALA A 9 -35.68 -24.51 54.84
CA ALA A 9 -34.49 -25.32 54.59
C ALA A 9 -34.75 -26.83 54.82
N ALA A 10 -33.96 -27.66 54.12
CA ALA A 10 -33.62 -29.00 54.59
C ALA A 10 -32.15 -29.32 54.28
N VAL A 11 -31.41 -29.46 55.38
CA VAL A 11 -30.03 -30.00 55.44
C VAL A 11 -30.15 -31.51 55.38
N ALA A 12 -29.35 -32.16 54.52
CA ALA A 12 -28.98 -33.58 54.68
C ALA A 12 -27.50 -33.74 54.34
N ALA A 13 -26.72 -33.91 55.38
CA ALA A 13 -25.37 -34.37 55.34
C ALA A 13 -25.37 -35.91 55.19
N CYS A 14 -24.56 -36.43 54.26
CA CYS A 14 -24.03 -37.77 54.32
C CYS A 14 -22.57 -37.81 53.96
N ALA A 15 -21.78 -38.29 54.85
CA ALA A 15 -20.34 -38.38 54.79
C ALA A 15 -19.84 -39.71 54.16
N MET A 16 -18.63 -39.66 53.67
CA MET A 16 -17.61 -40.70 53.47
C MET A 16 -17.81 -41.71 52.35
N THR A 17 -16.84 -41.69 51.42
CA THR A 17 -15.72 -42.68 51.42
C THR A 17 -14.55 -42.17 50.58
N VAL A 18 -13.39 -42.11 51.21
CA VAL A 18 -12.08 -41.90 50.61
C VAL A 18 -11.66 -43.22 50.00
N THR A 19 -11.41 -43.25 48.71
CA THR A 19 -10.49 -44.20 48.08
C THR A 19 -9.56 -43.44 47.15
N GLY A 20 -8.34 -43.29 47.59
CA GLY A 20 -7.25 -42.73 46.80
C GLY A 20 -6.88 -43.65 45.65
N LEU A 21 -6.75 -43.04 44.49
CA LEU A 21 -5.90 -43.53 43.43
C LEU A 21 -5.14 -42.30 42.89
N ALA A 22 -3.90 -42.20 43.33
CA ALA A 22 -2.91 -41.30 42.74
C ALA A 22 -2.63 -41.79 41.31
N ALA A 23 -3.21 -41.13 40.34
CA ALA A 23 -2.74 -41.15 38.98
C ALA A 23 -2.07 -39.81 38.73
N CYS A 24 -0.74 -39.77 38.89
CA CYS A 24 0.09 -38.73 38.31
C CYS A 24 -0.04 -38.79 36.78
N GLY A 25 -0.97 -38.04 36.27
CA GLY A 25 -1.03 -37.64 34.87
C GLY A 25 -0.83 -36.14 34.88
N SER A 26 0.41 -35.69 34.80
CA SER A 26 0.70 -34.30 34.44
C SER A 26 0.29 -34.06 32.98
N SER A 27 -0.99 -33.95 32.73
CA SER A 27 -1.47 -33.24 31.55
C SER A 27 -1.23 -31.76 31.82
N SER A 28 -0.08 -31.25 31.40
CA SER A 28 0.09 -29.87 31.12
C SER A 28 -1.00 -29.53 30.10
N ALA A 29 -2.14 -29.04 30.57
CA ALA A 29 -3.07 -28.30 29.75
C ALA A 29 -2.28 -27.04 29.34
N SER A 30 -1.52 -27.12 28.24
CA SER A 30 -0.99 -25.97 27.59
C SER A 30 -2.21 -25.21 27.09
N GLY A 31 -2.63 -24.21 27.88
CA GLY A 31 -3.74 -23.36 27.49
C GLY A 31 -3.49 -22.81 26.08
N GLU A 32 -4.50 -22.84 25.21
CA GLU A 32 -4.43 -22.29 23.88
C GLU A 32 -3.85 -20.87 23.93
N LYS A 33 -2.77 -20.63 23.21
CA LYS A 33 -2.12 -19.33 23.12
C LYS A 33 -2.79 -18.53 22.01
N LYS A 34 -3.48 -17.47 22.37
CA LYS A 34 -4.20 -16.60 21.45
C LYS A 34 -3.41 -15.32 21.21
N LEU A 35 -3.26 -14.96 19.95
CA LEU A 35 -2.66 -13.71 19.49
C LEU A 35 -3.69 -12.92 18.70
N ASP A 36 -3.74 -11.62 18.91
CA ASP A 36 -4.51 -10.69 18.09
C ASP A 36 -3.61 -10.06 17.03
N PHE A 37 -4.00 -10.22 15.77
CA PHE A 37 -3.36 -9.55 14.64
C PHE A 37 -4.35 -8.57 14.00
N ILE A 38 -4.11 -7.27 14.22
CA ILE A 38 -4.90 -6.21 13.59
C ILE A 38 -4.33 -5.93 12.20
N THR A 39 -5.14 -6.14 11.19
CA THR A 39 -4.77 -5.95 9.78
C THR A 39 -5.54 -4.80 9.15
N GLY A 40 -4.89 -4.00 8.30
CA GLY A 40 -5.55 -2.97 7.49
C GLY A 40 -6.37 -3.53 6.33
N MET A 41 -6.43 -4.86 6.18
CA MET A 41 -7.15 -5.51 5.09
C MET A 41 -8.66 -5.51 5.33
N VAL A 42 -9.43 -5.28 4.26
CA VAL A 42 -10.89 -5.19 4.33
C VAL A 42 -11.52 -6.58 4.47
N THR A 43 -12.58 -6.67 5.29
CA THR A 43 -13.35 -7.90 5.46
C THR A 43 -13.86 -8.42 4.11
N GLY A 44 -13.61 -9.70 3.82
CA GLY A 44 -14.05 -10.37 2.59
C GLY A 44 -13.13 -10.16 1.39
N SER A 45 -12.12 -9.30 1.48
CA SER A 45 -11.14 -9.09 0.41
C SER A 45 -10.31 -10.35 0.10
N VAL A 46 -9.74 -10.42 -1.10
CA VAL A 46 -8.79 -11.46 -1.48
C VAL A 46 -7.56 -11.42 -0.57
N HIS A 47 -7.11 -10.22 -0.19
CA HIS A 47 -5.98 -9.99 0.70
C HIS A 47 -6.18 -10.68 2.06
N LEU A 48 -7.31 -10.42 2.72
CA LEU A 48 -7.61 -11.04 4.01
C LEU A 48 -7.77 -12.56 3.90
N LYS A 49 -8.38 -13.07 2.82
CA LYS A 49 -8.51 -14.51 2.59
C LYS A 49 -7.17 -15.21 2.39
N THR A 50 -6.25 -14.58 1.68
CA THR A 50 -4.88 -15.10 1.48
C THR A 50 -4.13 -15.13 2.80
N LEU A 51 -4.15 -14.03 3.57
CA LEU A 51 -3.53 -13.98 4.90
C LEU A 51 -4.16 -15.02 5.83
N GLN A 52 -5.47 -15.23 5.81
CA GLN A 52 -6.15 -16.28 6.59
C GLN A 52 -5.65 -17.67 6.22
N SER A 53 -5.49 -17.96 4.91
CA SER A 53 -4.96 -19.26 4.45
C SER A 53 -3.53 -19.53 4.96
N ILE A 54 -2.69 -18.49 4.98
CA ILE A 54 -1.31 -18.61 5.55
C ILE A 54 -1.38 -18.80 7.05
N THR A 55 -2.26 -18.07 7.74
CA THR A 55 -2.49 -18.18 9.18
C THR A 55 -2.96 -19.59 9.57
N ASP A 56 -3.92 -20.14 8.83
CA ASP A 56 -4.43 -21.50 9.06
C ASP A 56 -3.33 -22.57 8.88
N ALA A 57 -2.42 -22.36 7.92
CA ALA A 57 -1.25 -23.24 7.75
C ALA A 57 -0.30 -23.16 8.95
N PHE A 58 0.00 -21.93 9.41
CA PHE A 58 0.82 -21.74 10.61
C PHE A 58 0.22 -22.40 11.86
N GLU A 59 -1.08 -22.23 12.08
CA GLU A 59 -1.79 -22.83 13.22
C GLU A 59 -1.75 -24.37 13.18
N LYS A 60 -1.87 -24.94 11.98
CA LYS A 60 -1.78 -26.39 11.76
C LYS A 60 -0.39 -26.94 12.15
N GLU A 61 0.68 -26.18 11.87
CA GLU A 61 2.05 -26.53 12.23
C GLU A 61 2.38 -26.25 13.70
N ASN A 62 1.56 -25.42 14.36
CA ASN A 62 1.76 -25.01 15.75
C ASN A 62 0.53 -25.34 16.63
N PRO A 63 0.27 -26.62 16.94
CA PRO A 63 -0.89 -27.02 17.73
C PRO A 63 -0.96 -26.28 19.07
N GLY A 64 -2.12 -25.73 19.41
CA GLY A 64 -2.35 -24.92 20.62
C GLY A 64 -2.05 -23.44 20.44
N VAL A 65 -1.76 -22.98 19.23
CA VAL A 65 -1.68 -21.57 18.86
C VAL A 65 -2.93 -21.18 18.04
N LYS A 66 -3.46 -20.00 18.32
CA LYS A 66 -4.56 -19.38 17.55
C LYS A 66 -4.22 -17.93 17.27
N ILE A 67 -4.30 -17.52 16.01
CA ILE A 67 -4.14 -16.13 15.58
C ILE A 67 -5.48 -15.59 15.12
N ASN A 68 -5.98 -14.61 15.84
CA ASN A 68 -7.23 -13.92 15.52
C ASN A 68 -6.91 -12.75 14.57
N LEU A 69 -7.20 -12.91 13.28
CA LEU A 69 -7.10 -11.82 12.32
C LEU A 69 -8.27 -10.87 12.53
N ILE A 70 -7.95 -9.63 12.86
CA ILE A 70 -8.94 -8.57 13.13
C ILE A 70 -8.83 -7.58 11.96
N PRO A 71 -9.74 -7.66 10.98
CA PRO A 71 -9.79 -6.68 9.89
C PRO A 71 -10.16 -5.32 10.45
N SER A 72 -9.45 -4.29 10.00
CA SER A 72 -9.72 -2.93 10.42
C SER A 72 -10.89 -2.31 9.65
N SER A 73 -11.49 -1.31 10.27
CA SER A 73 -12.36 -0.34 9.64
C SER A 73 -11.53 0.63 8.76
N GLN A 74 -12.19 1.59 8.13
CA GLN A 74 -11.54 2.55 7.22
C GLN A 74 -10.44 3.42 7.85
N ASP A 75 -10.32 3.45 9.18
CA ASP A 75 -9.29 4.25 9.89
C ASP A 75 -8.34 3.38 10.74
N PHE A 76 -7.69 2.44 10.06
CA PHE A 76 -6.73 1.51 10.66
C PHE A 76 -5.63 2.21 11.48
N THR A 77 -5.03 3.26 10.94
CA THR A 77 -3.93 3.98 11.61
C THR A 77 -4.39 4.61 12.93
N GLN A 78 -5.60 5.15 12.96
CA GLN A 78 -6.16 5.74 14.17
C GLN A 78 -6.49 4.67 15.21
N ASP A 79 -7.05 3.53 14.81
CA ASP A 79 -7.32 2.40 15.70
C ASP A 79 -6.05 1.93 16.43
N ILE A 80 -4.94 1.76 15.68
CA ILE A 80 -3.65 1.40 16.27
C ILE A 80 -3.17 2.48 17.24
N LYS A 81 -3.20 3.76 16.86
CA LYS A 81 -2.78 4.87 17.74
C LYS A 81 -3.55 4.88 19.07
N VAL A 82 -4.86 4.72 19.02
CA VAL A 82 -5.72 4.67 20.23
C VAL A 82 -5.35 3.49 21.13
N ARG A 83 -5.12 2.31 20.56
CA ARG A 83 -4.71 1.12 21.32
C ARG A 83 -3.33 1.28 21.97
N LEU A 84 -2.36 1.82 21.24
CA LEU A 84 -1.02 2.07 21.76
C LEU A 84 -1.05 3.10 22.92
N ALA A 85 -1.79 4.20 22.76
CA ALA A 85 -1.99 5.20 23.80
C ALA A 85 -2.66 4.62 25.06
N ALA A 86 -3.60 3.68 24.88
CA ALA A 86 -4.27 2.96 25.96
C ALA A 86 -3.42 1.84 26.58
N ARG A 87 -2.18 1.62 26.13
CA ARG A 87 -1.31 0.50 26.52
C ARG A 87 -1.95 -0.87 26.30
N ASN A 88 -2.77 -0.99 25.27
CA ASN A 88 -3.46 -2.19 24.84
C ASN A 88 -3.04 -2.56 23.41
N ALA A 89 -1.72 -2.67 23.19
CA ALA A 89 -1.17 -3.05 21.89
C ALA A 89 -1.63 -4.47 21.52
N PRO A 90 -1.99 -4.73 20.25
CA PRO A 90 -2.19 -6.08 19.75
C PRO A 90 -0.85 -6.84 19.74
N ASP A 91 -0.87 -8.16 19.56
CA ASP A 91 0.37 -8.95 19.45
C ASP A 91 1.08 -8.68 18.11
N LEU A 92 0.31 -8.49 17.04
CA LEU A 92 0.78 -8.18 15.68
C LEU A 92 -0.09 -7.10 15.05
N TRP A 93 0.50 -6.26 14.21
CA TRP A 93 -0.28 -5.36 13.36
C TRP A 93 0.44 -5.03 12.05
N ASN A 94 -0.35 -4.69 11.03
CA ASN A 94 0.19 -4.15 9.80
C ASN A 94 0.78 -2.75 10.03
N THR A 95 1.83 -2.46 9.29
CA THR A 95 2.47 -1.15 9.24
C THR A 95 3.07 -0.94 7.84
N HIS A 96 3.90 0.07 7.69
CA HIS A 96 4.62 0.43 6.47
C HIS A 96 6.04 0.88 6.83
N GLY A 97 6.79 1.47 5.90
CA GLY A 97 8.14 1.99 6.13
C GLY A 97 8.26 2.95 7.31
N TRP A 98 7.21 3.73 7.58
CA TRP A 98 7.17 4.59 8.77
C TRP A 98 7.12 3.84 10.12
N SER A 99 7.22 2.51 10.12
CA SER A 99 7.25 1.73 11.37
C SER A 99 8.37 2.14 12.30
N ARG A 100 9.54 2.52 11.77
CA ARG A 100 10.65 3.03 12.57
C ARG A 100 10.30 4.35 13.26
N ASP A 101 9.68 5.28 12.53
CA ASP A 101 9.40 6.63 13.04
C ASP A 101 8.20 6.65 14.01
N ARG A 102 7.22 5.78 13.79
CA ARG A 102 5.95 5.80 14.55
C ARG A 102 5.86 4.74 15.63
N TYR A 103 6.51 3.60 15.42
CA TYR A 103 6.25 2.39 16.20
C TYR A 103 7.51 1.76 16.82
N ALA A 104 8.70 2.34 16.65
CA ALA A 104 9.95 1.83 17.24
C ALA A 104 9.84 1.54 18.74
N ASP A 105 9.16 2.41 19.51
CA ASP A 105 8.95 2.22 20.94
C ASP A 105 8.04 1.04 21.29
N PHE A 106 7.21 0.59 20.36
CA PHE A 106 6.16 -0.42 20.57
C PHE A 106 6.44 -1.76 19.92
N LEU A 107 7.27 -1.79 18.89
CA LEU A 107 7.61 -2.98 18.12
C LEU A 107 8.91 -3.62 18.57
N GLU A 108 8.99 -4.94 18.41
CA GLU A 108 10.22 -5.71 18.63
C GLU A 108 11.18 -5.53 17.44
N PRO A 109 12.47 -5.27 17.66
CA PRO A 109 13.46 -5.22 16.60
C PRO A 109 13.64 -6.57 15.87
N LEU A 110 13.77 -6.53 14.52
CA LEU A 110 13.78 -7.73 13.68
C LEU A 110 15.10 -7.98 12.94
N GLN A 111 16.11 -7.14 13.08
CA GLN A 111 17.40 -7.24 12.36
C GLN A 111 18.16 -8.55 12.57
N ASN A 112 17.85 -9.30 13.65
CA ASN A 112 18.47 -10.58 13.97
C ASN A 112 17.67 -11.79 13.45
N ARG A 113 16.58 -11.58 12.67
CA ARG A 113 15.81 -12.69 12.10
C ARG A 113 16.56 -13.30 10.91
N SER A 114 16.35 -14.60 10.67
CA SER A 114 17.08 -15.35 9.64
C SER A 114 16.89 -14.81 8.20
N TRP A 115 15.78 -14.15 7.94
CA TRP A 115 15.44 -13.54 6.68
C TRP A 115 15.93 -12.08 6.53
N ALA A 116 16.35 -11.42 7.62
CA ALA A 116 16.73 -10.01 7.63
C ALA A 116 17.77 -9.65 6.58
N GLY A 117 18.78 -10.53 6.39
CA GLY A 117 19.80 -10.33 5.36
C GLY A 117 19.32 -10.47 3.91
N LYS A 118 18.07 -10.89 3.70
CA LYS A 118 17.46 -11.01 2.36
C LYS A 118 16.59 -9.80 1.98
N MET A 119 16.46 -8.80 2.85
CA MET A 119 15.74 -7.58 2.48
C MET A 119 16.41 -6.91 1.30
N LYS A 120 15.62 -6.63 0.25
CA LYS A 120 16.11 -5.90 -0.92
C LYS A 120 16.56 -4.50 -0.53
N ASP A 121 17.64 -4.01 -1.14
CA ASP A 121 18.21 -2.69 -0.85
C ASP A 121 17.18 -1.56 -0.99
N LEU A 122 16.27 -1.69 -1.92
CA LEU A 122 15.16 -0.76 -2.16
C LEU A 122 14.26 -0.52 -0.93
N THR A 123 14.16 -1.50 -0.01
CA THR A 123 13.34 -1.38 1.20
C THR A 123 14.11 -0.85 2.40
N LYS A 124 15.44 -0.94 2.37
CA LYS A 124 16.27 -0.61 3.54
C LYS A 124 16.15 0.85 3.94
N GLU A 125 16.14 1.77 2.98
CA GLU A 125 16.02 3.20 3.25
C GLU A 125 14.72 3.53 4.01
N ALA A 126 13.61 2.89 3.69
CA ALA A 126 12.32 3.14 4.32
C ALA A 126 12.20 2.48 5.70
N PHE A 127 12.81 1.29 5.91
CA PHE A 127 12.59 0.48 7.10
C PHE A 127 13.70 0.54 8.14
N MET A 128 14.95 0.79 7.74
CA MET A 128 16.11 0.68 8.62
C MET A 128 16.51 2.03 9.23
N GLU A 129 16.87 1.99 10.50
CA GLU A 129 17.63 3.04 11.16
C GLU A 129 19.09 3.05 10.67
N ASP A 130 19.84 4.11 10.96
CA ASP A 130 21.26 4.24 10.58
C ASP A 130 22.14 3.12 11.15
N ASP A 131 21.75 2.53 12.29
CA ASP A 131 22.45 1.41 12.93
C ASP A 131 22.03 0.02 12.40
N GLY A 132 21.15 -0.01 11.40
CA GLY A 132 20.63 -1.24 10.79
C GLY A 132 19.46 -1.89 11.54
N THR A 133 18.94 -1.25 12.59
CA THR A 133 17.75 -1.73 13.31
C THR A 133 16.50 -1.48 12.47
N PHE A 134 15.56 -2.44 12.47
CA PHE A 134 14.24 -2.27 11.88
C PHE A 134 13.18 -3.10 12.62
N TYR A 135 11.89 -2.77 12.44
CA TYR A 135 10.81 -3.19 13.34
C TYR A 135 9.65 -3.92 12.65
N ALA A 136 9.69 -4.09 11.34
CA ALA A 136 8.64 -4.79 10.61
C ALA A 136 9.21 -5.59 9.44
N LEU A 137 8.57 -6.72 9.13
CA LEU A 137 8.80 -7.48 7.91
C LEU A 137 8.03 -6.79 6.77
N PRO A 138 8.70 -6.21 5.76
CA PRO A 138 8.02 -5.78 4.55
C PRO A 138 7.52 -7.01 3.78
N LEU A 139 6.25 -7.00 3.38
CA LEU A 139 5.64 -8.14 2.69
C LEU A 139 5.85 -8.04 1.17
N ASP A 140 5.88 -6.82 0.64
CA ASP A 140 6.06 -6.55 -0.78
C ASP A 140 6.71 -5.20 -1.04
N ILE A 141 7.07 -4.97 -2.30
CA ILE A 141 7.53 -3.69 -2.83
C ILE A 141 6.58 -3.29 -3.95
N GLN A 142 5.98 -2.14 -3.80
CA GLN A 142 5.21 -1.50 -4.84
C GLN A 142 6.19 -0.81 -5.80
N VAL A 143 6.26 -1.28 -7.04
CA VAL A 143 6.99 -0.61 -8.13
C VAL A 143 5.94 -0.13 -9.12
N THR A 144 5.85 1.16 -9.28
CA THR A 144 4.77 1.81 -10.02
C THR A 144 5.32 2.67 -11.15
N GLY A 145 4.66 2.60 -12.28
CA GLY A 145 4.89 3.44 -13.44
C GLY A 145 3.55 3.75 -14.10
N VAL A 146 3.48 3.62 -15.41
CA VAL A 146 2.27 3.85 -16.18
C VAL A 146 1.79 2.54 -16.79
N LEU A 147 0.61 2.09 -16.41
CA LEU A 147 -0.06 0.97 -17.08
C LEU A 147 -0.61 1.46 -18.41
N TYR A 148 -0.51 0.64 -19.45
CA TYR A 148 -1.05 0.98 -20.76
C TYR A 148 -1.73 -0.22 -21.45
N ASN A 149 -2.65 0.07 -22.34
CA ASN A 149 -3.29 -0.92 -23.20
C ASN A 149 -2.52 -1.01 -24.53
N LYS A 150 -1.86 -2.15 -24.78
CA LYS A 150 -1.02 -2.38 -25.96
C LYS A 150 -1.82 -2.26 -27.26
N ASP A 151 -3.03 -2.83 -27.30
CA ASP A 151 -3.87 -2.84 -28.51
C ASP A 151 -4.31 -1.42 -28.91
N VAL A 152 -4.53 -0.55 -27.90
CA VAL A 152 -4.84 0.88 -28.14
C VAL A 152 -3.64 1.59 -28.75
N LEU A 153 -2.44 1.38 -28.21
CA LEU A 153 -1.23 2.02 -28.71
C LEU A 153 -0.85 1.52 -30.11
N ASP A 154 -0.97 0.22 -30.35
CA ASP A 154 -0.74 -0.39 -31.66
C ASP A 154 -1.70 0.18 -32.72
N LYS A 155 -2.99 0.34 -32.37
CA LYS A 155 -4.00 0.93 -33.25
C LYS A 155 -3.67 2.33 -33.70
N VAL A 156 -3.02 3.13 -32.85
CA VAL A 156 -2.66 4.53 -33.17
C VAL A 156 -1.19 4.69 -33.58
N GLY A 157 -0.45 3.59 -33.71
CA GLY A 157 0.94 3.57 -34.16
C GLY A 157 1.89 4.26 -33.18
N VAL A 158 1.71 4.03 -31.88
CA VAL A 158 2.54 4.57 -30.79
C VAL A 158 3.36 3.44 -30.16
N ASP A 159 4.67 3.58 -30.16
CA ASP A 159 5.58 2.71 -29.39
C ASP A 159 5.74 3.28 -27.96
N PRO A 160 5.30 2.59 -26.91
CA PRO A 160 5.43 3.06 -25.53
C PRO A 160 6.91 3.24 -25.11
N ASN A 161 7.84 2.54 -25.76
CA ASN A 161 9.26 2.69 -25.47
C ASN A 161 9.86 4.00 -26.00
N SER A 162 9.18 4.67 -26.93
CA SER A 162 9.60 5.97 -27.46
C SER A 162 9.11 7.17 -26.65
N LEU A 163 8.21 6.97 -25.67
CA LEU A 163 7.60 8.04 -24.89
C LEU A 163 8.50 8.48 -23.73
N ASN A 164 9.65 9.08 -24.01
CA ASN A 164 10.63 9.46 -22.97
C ASN A 164 10.27 10.79 -22.29
N THR A 165 9.69 11.72 -23.06
CA THR A 165 9.36 13.06 -22.58
C THR A 165 7.85 13.25 -22.48
N TRP A 166 7.43 14.27 -21.69
CA TRP A 166 6.02 14.67 -21.64
C TRP A 166 5.51 15.18 -22.97
N ASP A 167 6.35 15.77 -23.81
CA ASP A 167 5.96 16.19 -25.17
C ASP A 167 5.64 14.98 -26.05
N GLU A 168 6.49 13.95 -26.06
CA GLU A 168 6.21 12.68 -26.77
C GLU A 168 4.96 11.98 -26.24
N PHE A 169 4.74 12.02 -24.92
CA PHE A 169 3.53 11.49 -24.29
C PHE A 169 2.29 12.28 -24.73
N ASN A 170 2.36 13.62 -24.76
CA ASN A 170 1.27 14.48 -25.21
C ASN A 170 0.95 14.25 -26.70
N ASP A 171 1.96 14.05 -27.54
CA ASP A 171 1.78 13.69 -28.96
C ASP A 171 1.06 12.35 -29.12
N ALA A 172 1.40 11.36 -28.28
CA ALA A 172 0.69 10.08 -28.22
C ALA A 172 -0.77 10.27 -27.78
N CYS A 173 -1.00 11.11 -26.75
CA CYS A 173 -2.36 11.45 -26.31
C CYS A 173 -3.20 12.10 -27.39
N ALA A 174 -2.60 12.98 -28.22
CA ALA A 174 -3.29 13.58 -29.35
C ALA A 174 -3.76 12.52 -30.36
N LYS A 175 -2.90 11.56 -30.71
CA LYS A 175 -3.26 10.45 -31.62
C LYS A 175 -4.35 9.56 -31.05
N VAL A 176 -4.28 9.23 -29.74
CA VAL A 176 -5.30 8.43 -29.06
C VAL A 176 -6.65 9.16 -29.10
N LYS A 177 -6.66 10.46 -28.81
CA LYS A 177 -7.88 11.30 -28.88
C LYS A 177 -8.44 11.40 -30.30
N GLU A 178 -7.59 11.56 -31.32
CA GLU A 178 -8.01 11.57 -32.74
C GLU A 178 -8.68 10.26 -33.14
N ALA A 179 -8.26 9.12 -32.57
CA ALA A 179 -8.90 7.84 -32.75
C ALA A 179 -10.23 7.70 -31.97
N GLY A 180 -10.67 8.73 -31.26
CA GLY A 180 -11.91 8.75 -30.47
C GLY A 180 -11.80 8.01 -29.13
N LEU A 181 -10.58 7.78 -28.64
CA LEU A 181 -10.29 7.05 -27.41
C LEU A 181 -9.84 8.01 -26.29
N THR A 182 -9.92 7.54 -25.06
CA THR A 182 -9.41 8.25 -23.87
C THR A 182 -7.91 8.05 -23.75
N CYS A 183 -7.14 9.14 -23.57
CA CYS A 183 -5.70 8.99 -23.39
C CYS A 183 -5.36 8.56 -21.96
N VAL A 184 -5.74 9.36 -20.97
CA VAL A 184 -5.47 9.09 -19.55
C VAL A 184 -6.80 8.85 -18.83
N VAL A 185 -6.92 7.74 -18.13
CA VAL A 185 -8.09 7.48 -17.30
C VAL A 185 -7.87 7.98 -15.88
N ALA A 186 -8.89 8.60 -15.33
CA ALA A 186 -8.97 8.98 -13.93
C ALA A 186 -10.43 8.98 -13.45
N GLY A 187 -10.67 8.86 -12.15
CA GLY A 187 -12.00 8.77 -11.58
C GLY A 187 -12.18 9.69 -10.38
N GLY A 188 -13.05 10.70 -10.52
CA GLY A 188 -13.30 11.71 -9.50
C GLY A 188 -14.29 11.27 -8.41
N LYS A 189 -14.89 10.07 -8.53
CA LYS A 189 -15.72 9.51 -7.46
C LYS A 189 -14.88 9.13 -6.24
N ASP A 190 -13.62 8.79 -6.46
CA ASP A 190 -12.60 8.61 -5.44
C ASP A 190 -11.39 9.49 -5.79
N THR A 191 -11.23 10.60 -5.07
CA THR A 191 -10.15 11.58 -5.33
C THR A 191 -8.75 11.01 -5.08
N ALA A 192 -8.61 9.88 -4.40
CA ALA A 192 -7.33 9.18 -4.26
C ALA A 192 -6.74 8.78 -5.62
N ILE A 193 -7.57 8.58 -6.65
CA ILE A 193 -7.10 8.29 -8.00
C ILE A 193 -6.37 9.50 -8.61
N ALA A 194 -6.86 10.71 -8.38
CA ALA A 194 -6.16 11.94 -8.76
C ALA A 194 -4.88 12.14 -7.95
N GLY A 195 -4.90 11.77 -6.66
CA GLY A 195 -3.73 11.79 -5.79
C GLY A 195 -2.62 10.88 -6.32
N ASP A 196 -2.92 9.64 -6.70
CA ASP A 196 -1.93 8.73 -7.27
C ASP A 196 -1.35 9.25 -8.58
N LEU A 197 -2.17 9.85 -9.43
CA LEU A 197 -1.68 10.49 -10.66
C LEU A 197 -0.63 11.56 -10.35
N ALA A 198 -0.93 12.49 -9.44
CA ALA A 198 0.00 13.54 -9.04
C ALA A 198 1.24 12.99 -8.34
N ASP A 199 1.09 12.01 -7.45
CA ASP A 199 2.20 11.39 -6.74
C ASP A 199 3.20 10.72 -7.70
N LEU A 200 2.69 10.10 -8.78
CA LEU A 200 3.51 9.43 -9.79
C LEU A 200 4.14 10.41 -10.80
N THR A 201 3.61 11.61 -10.96
CA THR A 201 4.14 12.59 -11.92
C THR A 201 4.98 13.69 -11.26
N ALA A 202 4.78 13.95 -9.96
CA ALA A 202 5.45 15.06 -9.26
C ALA A 202 6.97 14.96 -9.28
N SER A 203 7.53 13.77 -9.04
CA SER A 203 9.00 13.58 -9.01
C SER A 203 9.71 13.87 -10.34
N ALA A 204 8.96 14.00 -11.45
CA ALA A 204 9.50 14.40 -12.75
C ALA A 204 10.02 15.85 -12.81
N TRP A 205 9.61 16.69 -11.86
CA TRP A 205 9.82 18.13 -11.89
C TRP A 205 10.85 18.64 -10.88
N TYR A 206 11.27 17.77 -9.94
CA TYR A 206 12.19 18.12 -8.86
C TYR A 206 13.58 17.58 -9.12
N ASP A 207 14.59 18.41 -8.99
CA ASP A 207 15.98 17.97 -8.91
C ASP A 207 16.37 17.60 -7.46
N ASP A 208 17.57 17.05 -7.27
CA ASP A 208 18.06 16.62 -5.96
C ASP A 208 18.11 17.76 -4.93
N ALA A 209 18.37 19.00 -5.36
CA ALA A 209 18.42 20.15 -4.47
C ALA A 209 17.03 20.57 -4.03
N GLU A 210 16.06 20.53 -4.95
CA GLU A 210 14.66 20.83 -4.70
C GLU A 210 14.01 19.76 -3.79
N LEU A 211 14.33 18.47 -4.00
CA LEU A 211 13.89 17.38 -3.11
C LEU A 211 14.46 17.56 -1.69
N LYS A 212 15.73 17.93 -1.54
CA LYS A 212 16.32 18.27 -0.24
C LYS A 212 15.68 19.49 0.41
N ASN A 213 15.26 20.47 -0.37
CA ASN A 213 14.50 21.61 0.13
C ASN A 213 13.18 21.16 0.74
N LEU A 214 12.42 20.30 0.08
CA LEU A 214 11.18 19.71 0.62
C LEU A 214 11.45 19.01 1.97
N GLN A 215 12.47 18.16 2.03
CA GLN A 215 12.87 17.44 3.25
C GLN A 215 13.35 18.37 4.38
N SER A 216 13.73 19.62 4.07
CA SER A 216 14.11 20.66 5.04
C SER A 216 13.00 21.69 5.31
N GLY A 217 11.77 21.43 4.84
CA GLY A 217 10.61 22.28 5.11
C GLY A 217 10.44 23.46 4.18
N LYS A 218 11.04 23.42 2.99
CA LYS A 218 10.94 24.48 1.99
C LYS A 218 10.20 23.94 0.76
N PHE A 219 9.01 24.44 0.51
CA PHE A 219 8.22 24.10 -0.65
C PHE A 219 8.30 25.25 -1.68
N ASP A 220 8.80 24.93 -2.88
CA ASP A 220 8.77 25.85 -4.01
C ASP A 220 7.52 25.62 -4.85
N SER A 221 6.53 26.50 -4.73
CA SER A 221 5.27 26.39 -5.46
C SER A 221 5.46 26.49 -6.99
N SER A 222 6.52 27.14 -7.46
CA SER A 222 6.76 27.28 -8.91
C SER A 222 7.19 25.95 -9.56
N VAL A 223 7.81 25.06 -8.81
CA VAL A 223 8.14 23.70 -9.28
C VAL A 223 6.88 22.85 -9.35
N TYR A 224 6.05 22.88 -8.29
CA TYR A 224 4.80 22.13 -8.27
C TYR A 224 3.76 22.66 -9.28
N GLU A 225 3.82 23.95 -9.63
CA GLU A 225 2.99 24.56 -10.68
C GLU A 225 3.25 23.91 -12.05
N LYS A 226 4.47 23.43 -12.34
CA LYS A 226 4.77 22.72 -13.60
C LYS A 226 4.05 21.36 -13.66
N GLU A 227 4.06 20.60 -12.56
CA GLU A 227 3.32 19.34 -12.44
C GLU A 227 1.82 19.56 -12.64
N SER A 228 1.24 20.48 -11.88
CA SER A 228 -0.17 20.83 -12.01
C SER A 228 -0.50 21.36 -13.42
N GLY A 229 0.44 22.05 -14.06
CA GLY A 229 0.34 22.54 -15.44
C GLY A 229 0.27 21.42 -16.48
N LEU A 230 1.00 20.32 -16.27
CA LEU A 230 0.87 19.12 -17.11
C LEU A 230 -0.56 18.57 -17.05
N ILE A 231 -1.09 18.40 -15.85
CA ILE A 231 -2.44 17.86 -15.61
C ILE A 231 -3.52 18.82 -16.16
N GLU A 232 -3.35 20.13 -15.96
CA GLU A 232 -4.22 21.16 -16.55
C GLU A 232 -4.19 21.09 -18.07
N GLY A 233 -3.01 20.91 -18.67
CA GLY A 233 -2.85 20.71 -20.11
C GLY A 233 -3.63 19.49 -20.61
N TRP A 234 -3.56 18.36 -19.92
CA TRP A 234 -4.32 17.15 -20.27
C TRP A 234 -5.84 17.40 -20.19
N LYS A 235 -6.30 18.07 -19.15
CA LYS A 235 -7.71 18.45 -19.00
C LYS A 235 -8.15 19.41 -20.13
N ASN A 236 -7.37 20.44 -20.43
CA ASN A 236 -7.70 21.42 -21.46
C ASN A 236 -7.70 20.82 -22.88
N ASN A 237 -6.81 19.85 -23.11
CA ASN A 237 -6.77 19.07 -24.35
C ASN A 237 -7.82 17.96 -24.40
N GLY A 238 -8.59 17.70 -23.32
CA GLY A 238 -9.62 16.66 -23.28
C GLY A 238 -9.03 15.25 -23.38
N TYR A 239 -7.91 15.00 -22.72
CA TYR A 239 -7.25 13.70 -22.68
C TYR A 239 -7.82 12.77 -21.61
N PHE A 240 -8.50 13.33 -20.59
CA PHE A 240 -9.22 12.54 -19.58
C PHE A 240 -10.56 12.01 -20.11
N ASN A 241 -11.06 10.96 -19.49
CA ASN A 241 -12.40 10.43 -19.74
C ASN A 241 -13.46 11.47 -19.37
N LYS A 242 -14.52 11.56 -20.20
CA LYS A 242 -15.55 12.61 -20.10
C LYS A 242 -16.40 12.54 -18.84
N ASP A 243 -16.52 11.34 -18.28
CA ASP A 243 -17.29 11.04 -17.08
C ASP A 243 -16.46 11.13 -15.78
N TYR A 244 -15.28 11.74 -15.83
CA TYR A 244 -14.34 11.83 -14.71
C TYR A 244 -15.02 12.06 -13.35
N THR A 245 -15.89 13.08 -13.26
CA THR A 245 -16.52 13.48 -11.98
C THR A 245 -17.42 12.41 -11.34
N SER A 246 -17.90 11.45 -12.12
CA SER A 246 -18.80 10.37 -11.68
C SER A 246 -18.17 8.99 -11.78
N ALA A 247 -17.05 8.87 -12.51
CA ALA A 247 -16.40 7.60 -12.75
C ALA A 247 -15.82 7.03 -11.44
N THR A 248 -16.14 5.78 -11.19
CA THR A 248 -15.54 4.95 -10.14
C THR A 248 -14.26 4.29 -10.64
N GLN A 249 -13.49 3.69 -9.75
CA GLN A 249 -12.33 2.88 -10.13
C GLN A 249 -12.73 1.76 -11.11
N ASP A 250 -13.83 1.04 -10.84
CA ASP A 250 -14.32 -0.02 -11.74
C ASP A 250 -14.66 0.51 -13.14
N ASP A 251 -15.21 1.73 -13.23
CA ASP A 251 -15.58 2.32 -14.53
C ASP A 251 -14.34 2.61 -15.38
N ILE A 252 -13.30 3.21 -14.80
CA ILE A 252 -12.06 3.50 -15.52
C ILE A 252 -11.25 2.23 -15.86
N GLU A 253 -11.26 1.23 -14.99
CA GLU A 253 -10.61 -0.07 -15.26
C GLU A 253 -11.33 -0.82 -16.39
N LYS A 254 -12.65 -0.71 -16.50
CA LYS A 254 -13.41 -1.24 -17.66
C LYS A 254 -13.06 -0.50 -18.95
N LEU A 255 -12.77 0.81 -18.93
CA LEU A 255 -12.28 1.52 -20.11
C LEU A 255 -10.95 0.93 -20.59
N MET A 256 -10.02 0.69 -19.66
CA MET A 256 -8.76 0.01 -19.97
C MET A 256 -8.97 -1.42 -20.50
N ALA A 257 -9.80 -2.22 -19.82
CA ALA A 257 -10.09 -3.60 -20.16
C ALA A 257 -10.71 -3.75 -21.56
N ASN A 258 -11.54 -2.81 -21.97
CA ASN A 258 -12.26 -2.84 -23.26
C ASN A 258 -11.52 -2.13 -24.41
N GLY A 259 -10.27 -1.72 -24.24
CA GLY A 259 -9.49 -1.02 -25.26
C GLY A 259 -10.07 0.36 -25.63
N GLN A 260 -10.71 1.04 -24.67
CA GLN A 260 -11.28 2.37 -24.83
C GLN A 260 -10.38 3.47 -24.26
N ALA A 261 -9.30 3.09 -23.56
CA ALA A 261 -8.35 3.99 -22.98
C ALA A 261 -6.92 3.48 -23.11
N ALA A 262 -5.96 4.40 -23.17
CA ALA A 262 -4.55 4.10 -23.42
C ALA A 262 -3.73 3.95 -22.14
N PHE A 263 -3.78 4.92 -21.22
CA PHE A 263 -2.86 5.01 -20.07
C PHE A 263 -3.58 5.17 -18.75
N TYR A 264 -2.98 4.55 -17.71
CA TYR A 264 -3.46 4.60 -16.33
C TYR A 264 -2.29 4.74 -15.35
N PHE A 265 -2.24 5.83 -14.61
CA PHE A 265 -1.23 6.11 -13.60
C PHE A 265 -1.65 5.50 -12.27
N ARG A 266 -1.27 4.26 -12.03
CA ARG A 266 -1.72 3.51 -10.86
C ARG A 266 -0.74 2.36 -10.55
N SER A 267 -0.87 1.76 -9.37
CA SER A 267 -0.05 0.61 -8.98
C SER A 267 -0.32 -0.65 -9.81
N ASN A 268 0.63 -1.58 -9.81
CA ASN A 268 0.55 -2.83 -10.56
C ASN A 268 -0.65 -3.71 -10.17
N LEU A 269 -1.15 -3.59 -8.93
CA LEU A 269 -2.37 -4.26 -8.47
C LEU A 269 -3.53 -4.07 -9.46
N HIS A 270 -3.64 -2.86 -10.05
CA HIS A 270 -4.73 -2.53 -10.97
C HIS A 270 -4.64 -3.27 -12.30
N SER A 271 -3.47 -3.74 -12.73
CA SER A 271 -3.39 -4.61 -13.92
C SER A 271 -4.14 -5.92 -13.70
N ALA A 272 -4.00 -6.55 -12.54
CA ALA A 272 -4.74 -7.76 -12.20
C ALA A 272 -6.25 -7.49 -12.05
N GLN A 273 -6.65 -6.31 -11.57
CA GLN A 273 -8.06 -5.94 -11.48
C GLN A 273 -8.67 -5.70 -12.86
N ILE A 274 -7.97 -5.02 -13.76
CA ILE A 274 -8.39 -4.83 -15.15
C ILE A 274 -8.62 -6.19 -15.85
N GLU A 275 -7.74 -7.17 -15.61
CA GLU A 275 -7.90 -8.54 -16.13
C GLU A 275 -9.19 -9.22 -15.65
N THR A 276 -9.74 -8.86 -14.50
CA THR A 276 -11.02 -9.43 -14.04
C THR A 276 -12.21 -8.99 -14.91
N PHE A 277 -12.14 -7.82 -15.55
CA PHE A 277 -13.16 -7.32 -16.47
C PHE A 277 -13.01 -7.89 -17.89
N ASN A 278 -11.77 -8.13 -18.32
CA ASN A 278 -11.46 -8.79 -19.59
C ASN A 278 -10.16 -9.59 -19.48
N PRO A 279 -10.23 -10.92 -19.34
CA PRO A 279 -9.03 -11.77 -19.25
C PRO A 279 -8.12 -11.74 -20.48
N ASP A 280 -8.66 -11.32 -21.63
CA ASP A 280 -7.92 -11.22 -22.89
C ASP A 280 -7.28 -9.85 -23.13
N VAL A 281 -7.43 -8.90 -22.19
CA VAL A 281 -6.82 -7.57 -22.30
C VAL A 281 -5.31 -7.68 -22.46
N ASN A 282 -4.74 -6.85 -23.34
CA ASN A 282 -3.30 -6.80 -23.58
C ASN A 282 -2.70 -5.58 -22.90
N LEU A 283 -2.20 -5.76 -21.68
CA LEU A 283 -1.64 -4.70 -20.86
C LEU A 283 -0.12 -4.68 -20.93
N GLY A 284 0.44 -3.50 -20.72
CA GLY A 284 1.87 -3.28 -20.51
C GLY A 284 2.11 -2.29 -19.38
N PHE A 285 3.36 -2.23 -19.00
CA PHE A 285 3.91 -1.30 -18.00
C PHE A 285 5.02 -0.49 -18.64
N MET A 286 5.11 0.80 -18.34
CA MET A 286 6.21 1.64 -18.75
C MET A 286 6.66 2.58 -17.64
N ALA A 287 7.93 2.96 -17.66
CA ALA A 287 8.48 3.98 -16.78
C ALA A 287 7.84 5.35 -17.07
N THR A 288 7.67 6.16 -16.04
CA THR A 288 7.09 7.50 -16.11
C THR A 288 7.98 8.43 -16.94
N PRO A 289 7.44 9.15 -17.94
CA PRO A 289 8.16 10.16 -18.69
C PRO A 289 8.61 11.33 -17.81
N THR A 290 9.57 12.12 -18.31
CA THR A 290 10.02 13.35 -17.67
C THR A 290 10.18 14.47 -18.69
N GLU A 291 10.47 15.68 -18.26
CA GLU A 291 10.82 16.78 -19.17
C GLU A 291 12.16 16.52 -19.91
N SER A 292 13.12 15.91 -19.22
CA SER A 292 14.48 15.63 -19.74
C SER A 292 14.59 14.34 -20.56
N GLY A 293 13.59 13.45 -20.49
CA GLY A 293 13.65 12.11 -21.07
C GLY A 293 14.32 11.05 -20.17
N ASP A 294 14.77 11.43 -18.98
CA ASP A 294 15.33 10.51 -17.98
C ASP A 294 14.21 9.88 -17.16
N ARG A 295 13.58 8.84 -17.71
CA ARG A 295 12.46 8.15 -17.14
C ARG A 295 12.75 7.54 -15.77
N TYR A 296 11.70 7.35 -14.96
CA TYR A 296 11.81 6.68 -13.68
C TYR A 296 10.63 5.73 -13.41
N VAL A 297 10.82 4.86 -12.44
CA VAL A 297 9.75 4.11 -11.79
C VAL A 297 9.66 4.53 -10.32
N THR A 298 8.44 4.68 -9.83
CA THR A 298 8.21 5.00 -8.43
C THR A 298 8.21 3.72 -7.62
N ILE A 299 8.97 3.69 -6.53
CA ILE A 299 9.05 2.54 -5.64
C ILE A 299 8.71 2.92 -4.22
N GLY A 300 8.17 1.95 -3.50
CA GLY A 300 7.93 2.06 -2.06
C GLY A 300 7.45 0.74 -1.50
N GLU A 301 7.49 0.68 -0.19
CA GLU A 301 6.88 -0.38 0.57
C GLU A 301 5.36 -0.22 0.56
N ASP A 302 4.63 -1.34 0.59
CA ASP A 302 3.20 -1.32 0.82
C ASP A 302 2.92 -1.88 2.22
N TRP A 303 2.63 -3.16 2.33
CA TRP A 303 2.31 -3.77 3.61
C TRP A 303 3.56 -4.30 4.33
N ALA A 304 3.62 -4.05 5.62
CA ALA A 304 4.57 -4.67 6.52
C ALA A 304 3.87 -5.22 7.76
N VAL A 305 4.53 -6.10 8.52
CA VAL A 305 4.01 -6.68 9.77
C VAL A 305 5.03 -6.54 10.86
N GLY A 306 4.62 -5.97 11.98
CA GLY A 306 5.42 -5.87 13.20
C GLY A 306 4.81 -6.64 14.38
N ALA A 307 5.66 -7.08 15.30
CA ALA A 307 5.26 -7.74 16.55
C ALA A 307 5.42 -6.80 17.75
N SER A 308 4.47 -6.86 18.67
CA SER A 308 4.51 -6.08 19.91
C SER A 308 5.73 -6.41 20.77
N LYS A 309 6.50 -5.39 21.15
CA LYS A 309 7.63 -5.49 22.08
C LYS A 309 7.23 -6.04 23.45
N THR A 310 6.01 -5.74 23.88
CA THR A 310 5.47 -6.09 25.20
C THR A 310 4.41 -7.19 25.15
N GLY A 311 4.17 -7.80 23.99
CA GLY A 311 3.19 -8.87 23.80
C GLY A 311 3.51 -10.09 24.66
N LYS A 312 2.50 -10.66 25.33
CA LYS A 312 2.67 -11.84 26.19
C LYS A 312 3.12 -13.09 25.41
N ASN A 313 2.74 -13.17 24.15
CA ASN A 313 3.07 -14.26 23.24
C ASN A 313 4.07 -13.83 22.15
N LYS A 314 4.96 -12.88 22.49
CA LYS A 314 5.93 -12.28 21.56
C LYS A 314 6.72 -13.33 20.77
N ASP A 315 7.21 -14.39 21.42
CA ASP A 315 7.99 -15.44 20.75
C ASP A 315 7.19 -16.13 19.64
N ILE A 316 5.88 -16.29 19.83
CA ILE A 316 5.00 -16.88 18.81
C ILE A 316 4.71 -15.86 17.71
N ALA A 317 4.51 -14.59 18.06
CA ALA A 317 4.34 -13.52 17.09
C ALA A 317 5.57 -13.41 16.16
N LEU A 318 6.77 -13.47 16.72
CA LEU A 318 8.02 -13.51 15.96
C LEU A 318 8.15 -14.75 15.07
N LYS A 319 7.75 -15.93 15.60
CA LYS A 319 7.72 -17.17 14.81
C LYS A 319 6.73 -17.08 13.64
N TYR A 320 5.60 -16.39 13.84
CA TYR A 320 4.64 -16.16 12.77
C TYR A 320 5.19 -15.18 11.70
N ILE A 321 5.92 -14.13 12.12
CA ILE A 321 6.64 -13.25 11.18
C ILE A 321 7.67 -14.04 10.36
N ASP A 322 8.44 -14.94 10.97
CA ASP A 322 9.36 -15.81 10.25
C ASP A 322 8.65 -16.71 9.24
N PHE A 323 7.47 -17.24 9.62
CA PHE A 323 6.66 -18.06 8.73
C PHE A 323 6.11 -17.25 7.53
N LEU A 324 5.70 -16.01 7.77
CA LEU A 324 5.32 -15.09 6.66
C LEU A 324 6.49 -14.87 5.70
N ALA A 325 7.73 -14.78 6.23
CA ALA A 325 8.94 -14.55 5.43
C ALA A 325 9.43 -15.79 4.66
N GLU A 326 8.83 -16.97 4.85
CA GLU A 326 9.16 -18.15 4.06
C GLU A 326 8.81 -17.95 2.59
N PRO A 327 9.63 -18.45 1.64
CA PRO A 327 9.44 -18.19 0.20
C PRO A 327 8.05 -18.51 -0.31
N GLU A 328 7.46 -19.63 0.10
CA GLU A 328 6.12 -20.04 -0.32
C GLU A 328 5.04 -19.03 0.11
N ASN A 329 5.16 -18.51 1.34
CA ASN A 329 4.19 -17.55 1.89
C ASN A 329 4.39 -16.15 1.30
N MET A 330 5.65 -15.72 1.13
CA MET A 330 5.97 -14.47 0.42
C MET A 330 5.44 -14.49 -1.01
N THR A 331 5.59 -15.59 -1.75
CA THR A 331 5.01 -15.74 -3.10
C THR A 331 3.49 -15.59 -3.11
N LYS A 332 2.79 -16.13 -2.10
CA LYS A 332 1.33 -15.93 -1.97
C LYS A 332 0.97 -14.47 -1.68
N LEU A 333 1.75 -13.81 -0.84
CA LEU A 333 1.52 -12.41 -0.45
C LEU A 333 1.78 -11.46 -1.64
N THR A 334 2.89 -11.63 -2.36
CA THR A 334 3.21 -10.80 -3.53
C THR A 334 2.23 -11.02 -4.68
N LYS A 335 1.79 -12.27 -4.90
CA LYS A 335 0.74 -12.57 -5.88
C LYS A 335 -0.60 -11.91 -5.54
N MET A 336 -0.91 -11.79 -4.26
CA MET A 336 -2.12 -11.15 -3.77
C MET A 336 -2.17 -9.66 -4.11
N THR A 337 -1.03 -8.98 -4.01
CA THR A 337 -0.90 -7.53 -4.27
C THR A 337 -0.49 -7.21 -5.71
N ASN A 338 -0.08 -8.22 -6.49
CA ASN A 338 0.56 -8.07 -7.80
C ASN A 338 1.78 -7.12 -7.74
N ASN A 339 2.50 -7.16 -6.62
CA ASN A 339 3.70 -6.38 -6.35
C ASN A 339 4.94 -7.29 -6.36
N ASP A 340 6.13 -6.69 -6.39
CA ASP A 340 7.37 -7.43 -6.23
C ASP A 340 7.59 -7.84 -4.77
N SER A 341 8.47 -8.83 -4.54
CA SER A 341 8.84 -9.24 -3.18
C SER A 341 9.80 -8.24 -2.54
N ALA A 342 9.60 -8.01 -1.25
CA ALA A 342 10.56 -7.25 -0.43
C ALA A 342 11.81 -8.06 -0.04
N LEU A 343 11.79 -9.38 -0.25
CA LEU A 343 12.90 -10.28 0.05
C LEU A 343 13.50 -10.87 -1.22
N ASP A 344 14.82 -10.98 -1.28
CA ASP A 344 15.54 -11.65 -2.35
C ASP A 344 15.22 -13.14 -2.43
N GLY A 345 15.27 -13.69 -3.65
CA GLY A 345 15.07 -15.11 -3.92
C GLY A 345 13.60 -15.56 -3.94
N ILE A 346 12.67 -14.62 -4.07
CA ILE A 346 11.26 -14.87 -4.29
C ILE A 346 10.96 -14.61 -5.77
N ASP A 347 10.45 -15.63 -6.44
CA ASP A 347 10.04 -15.51 -7.84
C ASP A 347 8.61 -14.96 -7.91
N VAL A 348 8.44 -13.84 -8.63
CA VAL A 348 7.17 -13.14 -8.77
C VAL A 348 6.81 -13.05 -10.24
N ASN A 349 5.55 -13.35 -10.57
CA ASN A 349 4.99 -13.16 -11.90
C ASN A 349 3.84 -12.16 -11.84
N LEU A 350 4.01 -11.02 -12.51
CA LEU A 350 3.08 -9.90 -12.52
C LEU A 350 2.02 -9.98 -13.65
N GLY A 351 1.71 -11.19 -14.12
CA GLY A 351 0.67 -11.42 -15.13
C GLY A 351 0.97 -10.73 -16.46
N LYS A 352 -0.02 -10.02 -17.01
CA LYS A 352 0.03 -9.40 -18.35
C LYS A 352 1.13 -8.35 -18.52
N ILE A 353 1.56 -7.73 -17.41
CA ILE A 353 2.59 -6.69 -17.47
C ILE A 353 4.02 -7.22 -17.28
N ASN A 354 4.18 -8.53 -16.98
CA ASN A 354 5.45 -9.10 -16.56
C ASN A 354 6.62 -8.74 -17.51
N ASP A 355 6.48 -9.03 -18.80
CA ASP A 355 7.57 -8.82 -19.78
C ASP A 355 8.00 -7.35 -19.88
N THR A 356 7.02 -6.42 -19.84
CA THR A 356 7.29 -5.00 -19.92
C THR A 356 7.81 -4.42 -18.59
N TYR A 357 7.38 -4.99 -17.48
CA TYR A 357 7.94 -4.70 -16.16
C TYR A 357 9.41 -5.14 -16.10
N ASP A 358 9.71 -6.39 -16.48
CA ASP A 358 11.08 -6.91 -16.51
C ASP A 358 11.99 -6.05 -17.39
N TYR A 359 11.50 -5.62 -18.55
CA TYR A 359 12.25 -4.71 -19.42
C TYR A 359 12.63 -3.40 -18.72
N TRP A 360 11.67 -2.71 -18.08
CA TRP A 360 11.95 -1.41 -17.47
C TRP A 360 12.70 -1.51 -16.16
N VAL A 361 12.34 -2.46 -15.32
CA VAL A 361 12.85 -2.55 -13.95
C VAL A 361 14.15 -3.35 -13.89
N ASN A 362 14.17 -4.53 -14.50
CA ASN A 362 15.29 -5.46 -14.36
C ASN A 362 16.35 -5.28 -15.46
N GLU A 363 15.94 -5.19 -16.74
CA GLU A 363 16.89 -5.11 -17.87
C GLU A 363 17.45 -3.68 -18.05
N LYS A 364 16.59 -2.66 -18.08
CA LYS A 364 16.98 -1.26 -18.23
C LYS A 364 17.57 -0.67 -16.96
N GLN A 365 17.25 -1.26 -15.80
CA GLN A 365 17.62 -0.71 -14.50
C GLN A 365 17.25 0.77 -14.40
N THR A 366 16.00 1.06 -14.77
CA THR A 366 15.45 2.41 -14.77
C THR A 366 15.62 3.06 -13.41
N ARG A 367 15.97 4.34 -13.37
CA ARG A 367 16.09 5.12 -12.14
C ARG A 367 14.85 4.95 -11.29
N THR A 368 15.03 4.74 -10.00
CA THR A 368 13.96 4.63 -9.02
C THR A 368 13.82 5.92 -8.24
N VAL A 369 12.57 6.30 -7.92
CA VAL A 369 12.24 7.40 -7.01
C VAL A 369 11.25 6.90 -5.97
N PRO A 370 11.28 7.40 -4.74
CA PRO A 370 10.26 7.05 -3.75
C PRO A 370 8.91 7.70 -4.11
N PHE A 371 7.81 7.23 -3.49
CA PHE A 371 6.53 7.91 -3.55
C PHE A 371 6.67 9.32 -3.01
N PHE A 372 6.21 10.31 -3.79
CA PHE A 372 6.43 11.73 -3.50
C PHE A 372 5.77 12.15 -2.19
N ASP A 373 4.55 11.70 -1.94
CA ASP A 373 3.82 12.02 -0.71
C ASP A 373 4.48 11.42 0.55
N ARG A 374 5.02 10.21 0.44
CA ARG A 374 5.55 9.46 1.59
C ARG A 374 6.87 10.01 2.12
N ILE A 375 7.72 10.51 1.24
CA ILE A 375 9.09 10.92 1.57
C ILE A 375 9.26 12.44 1.63
N TYR A 376 8.57 13.17 0.74
CA TYR A 376 8.83 14.61 0.57
C TYR A 376 7.73 15.49 1.16
N LEU A 377 6.55 14.95 1.44
CA LEU A 377 5.46 15.71 2.01
C LEU A 377 5.26 15.40 3.51
N PRO A 378 4.87 16.40 4.32
CA PRO A 378 4.50 16.17 5.71
C PRO A 378 3.28 15.26 5.85
N ASP A 379 3.18 14.54 6.97
CA ASP A 379 2.02 13.72 7.32
C ASP A 379 0.70 14.51 7.16
N GLY A 380 -0.25 13.90 6.44
CA GLY A 380 -1.58 14.48 6.18
C GLY A 380 -1.67 15.28 4.88
N MET A 381 -0.57 15.47 4.14
CA MET A 381 -0.60 16.17 2.85
C MET A 381 -1.30 15.38 1.74
N TRP A 382 -1.43 14.06 1.89
CA TRP A 382 -2.13 13.23 0.90
C TRP A 382 -3.52 13.75 0.54
N ASP A 383 -4.31 14.16 1.54
CA ASP A 383 -5.64 14.74 1.30
C ASP A 383 -5.57 16.04 0.47
N THR A 384 -4.55 16.87 0.71
CA THR A 384 -4.34 18.09 -0.10
C THR A 384 -3.90 17.75 -1.51
N LEU A 385 -3.00 16.79 -1.69
CA LEU A 385 -2.56 16.31 -3.00
C LEU A 385 -3.75 15.82 -3.83
N CYS A 386 -4.59 14.97 -3.25
CA CYS A 386 -5.81 14.48 -3.91
C CYS A 386 -6.74 15.62 -4.32
N LYS A 387 -7.06 16.53 -3.40
CA LYS A 387 -8.04 17.61 -3.63
C LYS A 387 -7.55 18.68 -4.60
N SER A 388 -6.27 19.04 -4.53
CA SER A 388 -5.71 20.04 -5.45
C SER A 388 -5.69 19.51 -6.89
N THR A 389 -5.31 18.25 -7.07
CA THR A 389 -5.27 17.59 -8.38
C THR A 389 -6.69 17.38 -8.94
N ASP A 390 -7.64 16.91 -8.13
CA ASP A 390 -9.05 16.85 -8.51
C ASP A 390 -9.59 18.23 -8.93
N GLY A 391 -9.21 19.27 -8.17
CA GLY A 391 -9.56 20.66 -8.51
C GLY A 391 -9.05 21.11 -9.89
N VAL A 392 -7.84 20.68 -10.28
CA VAL A 392 -7.29 20.96 -11.63
C VAL A 392 -8.05 20.18 -12.70
N ILE A 393 -8.28 18.89 -12.51
CA ILE A 393 -8.98 18.04 -13.49
C ILE A 393 -10.43 18.52 -13.69
N THR A 394 -11.10 18.94 -12.62
CA THR A 394 -12.47 19.49 -12.68
C THR A 394 -12.54 20.94 -13.16
N GLY A 395 -11.41 21.65 -13.20
CA GLY A 395 -11.32 23.06 -13.55
C GLY A 395 -11.79 24.01 -12.46
N GLN A 396 -11.86 23.55 -11.22
CA GLN A 396 -12.10 24.39 -10.03
C GLN A 396 -10.84 25.16 -9.63
N LEU A 397 -9.66 24.63 -9.95
CA LEU A 397 -8.36 25.27 -9.78
C LEU A 397 -7.64 25.31 -11.14
N ASP A 398 -6.82 26.31 -11.33
CA ASP A 398 -5.73 26.31 -12.31
C ASP A 398 -4.45 25.75 -11.69
N ALA A 399 -3.43 25.55 -12.49
CA ALA A 399 -2.14 25.00 -12.03
C ALA A 399 -1.55 25.80 -10.86
N LYS A 400 -1.61 27.13 -10.95
CA LYS A 400 -1.12 28.03 -9.89
C LYS A 400 -1.92 27.89 -8.61
N GLY A 401 -3.24 27.81 -8.69
CA GLY A 401 -4.14 27.64 -7.52
C GLY A 401 -3.88 26.34 -6.80
N ALA A 402 -3.63 25.24 -7.54
CA ALA A 402 -3.24 23.97 -6.96
C ALA A 402 -1.88 24.03 -6.25
N ALA A 403 -0.88 24.66 -6.87
CA ALA A 403 0.44 24.85 -6.28
C ALA A 403 0.41 25.73 -5.02
N ASP A 404 -0.38 26.80 -5.03
CA ASP A 404 -0.60 27.67 -3.87
C ASP A 404 -1.28 26.88 -2.71
N GLN A 405 -2.26 26.03 -3.01
CA GLN A 405 -2.93 25.18 -2.02
C GLN A 405 -1.96 24.19 -1.40
N MET A 406 -1.13 23.53 -2.21
CA MET A 406 -0.10 22.61 -1.73
C MET A 406 0.93 23.32 -0.85
N SER A 407 1.45 24.47 -1.27
CA SER A 407 2.43 25.27 -0.51
C SER A 407 1.90 25.71 0.86
N ASN A 408 0.64 26.20 0.91
CA ASN A 408 0.01 26.63 2.15
C ASN A 408 -0.18 25.47 3.15
N SER A 409 -0.65 24.32 2.63
CA SER A 409 -0.82 23.11 3.45
C SER A 409 0.52 22.57 3.92
N PHE A 410 1.52 22.52 3.04
CA PHE A 410 2.88 22.09 3.38
C PHE A 410 3.45 22.91 4.54
N THR A 411 3.44 24.23 4.43
CA THR A 411 3.94 25.14 5.45
C THR A 411 3.24 24.92 6.80
N THR A 412 1.91 24.76 6.76
CA THR A 412 1.10 24.55 7.96
C THR A 412 1.41 23.22 8.65
N MET A 413 1.53 22.13 7.86
CA MET A 413 1.77 20.80 8.40
C MET A 413 3.22 20.60 8.83
N TRP A 414 4.17 21.21 8.12
CA TRP A 414 5.58 21.21 8.51
C TRP A 414 5.78 21.87 9.88
N ALA A 415 5.15 23.01 10.11
CA ALA A 415 5.22 23.70 11.41
C ALA A 415 4.69 22.84 12.57
N LYS A 416 3.66 22.01 12.32
CA LYS A 416 3.14 21.07 13.32
C LYS A 416 4.07 19.89 13.61
N LYS A 417 4.88 19.47 12.63
CA LYS A 417 5.86 18.38 12.82
C LYS A 417 6.99 18.79 13.75
N GLN A 418 7.29 20.10 13.84
CA GLN A 418 8.37 20.64 14.66
C GLN A 418 7.93 21.06 16.06
N SER A 419 6.64 21.08 16.38
CA SER A 419 6.06 21.42 17.68
C SER A 419 5.78 20.19 18.54
#